data_d82cbf4846f0b28d07144ee784d0ccd7
#
_entry.id   d82cbf4846f0b28d07144ee784d0ccd7
#
_cell.length_a   1.000
_cell.length_b   1.000
_cell.length_c   1.000
_cell.angle_alpha   90.00
_cell.angle_beta   90.00
_cell.angle_gamma   90.00
#
_symmetry.space_group_name_H-M   'P 1'
#
loop_
_entity.id
_entity.type
_entity.pdbx_description
1 polymer ?
#
loop_
_entity_poly.entity_id
_entity_poly.type
_entity_poly.pdbx_seq_one_letter_code
_entity_poly.pdbx_strand_id
1 'polypeptide(L)'
;MAVVGVGIDLVSIPDFAEQVDQPGTVFAETFTPGERRDAADKSSSAARHLAARWAAKEAVIKAWSGSRFSKRPMLPEGIHRDIEVITDMWGRPKVRLTGAIAEHLKDVTIHLSLTHEADIAAAVAILEER
;
A
#
# COMPACT_ATOMS: atom_id res chain seq x y z
N MET A 1 -20.89 -10.58 7.90
CA MET A 1 -19.53 -10.15 7.53
C MET A 1 -19.22 -10.63 6.13
N ALA A 2 -19.06 -9.71 5.23
CA ALA A 2 -18.89 -10.03 3.81
C ALA A 2 -17.66 -9.34 3.26
N VAL A 3 -17.02 -9.97 2.28
CA VAL A 3 -15.98 -9.33 1.49
C VAL A 3 -16.63 -8.29 0.60
N VAL A 4 -16.16 -7.06 0.68
CA VAL A 4 -16.71 -5.94 -0.08
C VAL A 4 -15.76 -5.42 -1.16
N GLY A 5 -14.49 -5.83 -1.11
CA GLY A 5 -13.55 -5.40 -2.13
C GLY A 5 -12.29 -6.27 -2.13
N VAL A 6 -11.72 -6.45 -3.30
CA VAL A 6 -10.45 -7.19 -3.48
C VAL A 6 -9.57 -6.36 -4.42
N GLY A 7 -8.31 -6.22 -4.06
CA GLY A 7 -7.34 -5.52 -4.88
C GLY A 7 -6.04 -6.29 -4.96
N ILE A 8 -5.40 -6.21 -6.12
CA ILE A 8 -4.09 -6.82 -6.34
C ILE A 8 -3.23 -5.84 -7.12
N ASP A 9 -1.95 -5.81 -6.82
CA ASP A 9 -1.01 -4.97 -7.54
C ASP A 9 0.33 -5.67 -7.71
N LEU A 10 0.94 -5.45 -8.86
CA LEU A 10 2.28 -5.94 -9.20
C LEU A 10 3.17 -4.75 -9.52
N VAL A 11 4.38 -4.76 -9.00
CA VAL A 11 5.33 -3.67 -9.19
C VAL A 11 6.66 -4.23 -9.69
N SER A 12 7.16 -3.67 -10.77
CA SER A 12 8.54 -3.94 -11.21
C SER A 12 9.49 -3.23 -10.26
N ILE A 13 10.30 -3.99 -9.53
CA ILE A 13 11.24 -3.42 -8.56
C ILE A 13 12.29 -2.54 -9.24
N PRO A 14 12.90 -2.93 -10.39
CA PRO A 14 13.86 -2.04 -11.06
C PRO A 14 13.24 -0.72 -11.51
N ASP A 15 12.04 -0.77 -12.10
CA ASP A 15 11.37 0.45 -12.56
C ASP A 15 11.00 1.34 -11.39
N PHE A 16 10.54 0.76 -10.29
CA PHE A 16 10.23 1.49 -9.08
C PHE A 16 11.47 2.16 -8.48
N ALA A 17 12.58 1.42 -8.40
CA ALA A 17 13.84 1.94 -7.87
C ALA A 17 14.33 3.16 -8.67
N GLU A 18 14.18 3.10 -9.99
CA GLU A 18 14.54 4.21 -10.87
C GLU A 18 13.68 5.44 -10.59
N GLN A 19 12.38 5.26 -10.41
CA GLN A 19 11.45 6.38 -10.20
C GLN A 19 11.54 6.99 -8.81
N VAL A 20 11.73 6.18 -7.79
CA VAL A 20 11.74 6.66 -6.40
C VAL A 20 12.92 7.59 -6.11
N ASP A 21 14.02 7.39 -6.82
CA ASP A 21 15.23 8.18 -6.64
C ASP A 21 15.27 9.44 -7.51
N GLN A 22 14.30 9.62 -8.43
CA GLN A 22 14.32 10.78 -9.31
C GLN A 22 13.85 12.04 -8.56
N PRO A 23 14.61 13.15 -8.67
CA PRO A 23 14.19 14.43 -8.10
C PRO A 23 12.87 14.90 -8.71
N GLY A 24 12.00 15.46 -7.89
CA GLY A 24 10.73 16.02 -8.32
C GLY A 24 9.61 14.98 -8.50
N THR A 25 9.86 13.71 -8.22
CA THR A 25 8.77 12.73 -8.20
C THR A 25 8.04 12.79 -6.87
N VAL A 26 6.76 12.46 -6.88
CA VAL A 26 5.95 12.40 -5.65
C VAL A 26 6.08 11.06 -4.92
N PHE A 27 6.80 10.10 -5.48
CA PHE A 27 6.94 8.78 -4.86
C PHE A 27 7.49 8.85 -3.44
N ALA A 28 8.53 9.67 -3.25
CA ALA A 28 9.13 9.80 -1.92
C ALA A 28 8.13 10.33 -0.88
N GLU A 29 7.19 11.18 -1.30
CA GLU A 29 6.20 11.80 -0.42
C GLU A 29 5.02 10.87 -0.11
N THR A 30 4.89 9.77 -0.81
CA THR A 30 3.79 8.82 -0.62
C THR A 30 4.05 7.85 0.53
N PHE A 31 5.29 7.83 1.03
CA PHE A 31 5.68 6.96 2.15
C PHE A 31 5.74 7.76 3.45
N THR A 32 5.30 7.12 4.53
CA THR A 32 5.35 7.72 5.86
C THR A 32 6.79 7.68 6.41
N PRO A 33 7.10 8.51 7.41
CA PRO A 33 8.40 8.42 8.09
C PRO A 33 8.69 7.01 8.62
N GLY A 34 7.67 6.30 9.12
CA GLY A 34 7.83 4.93 9.59
C GLY A 34 8.24 3.97 8.49
N GLU A 35 7.58 4.06 7.34
CA GLU A 35 7.92 3.24 6.18
C GLU A 35 9.33 3.52 5.67
N ARG A 36 9.74 4.79 5.68
CA ARG A 36 11.10 5.18 5.26
C ARG A 36 12.15 4.66 6.24
N ARG A 37 11.90 4.72 7.54
CA ARG A 37 12.81 4.18 8.54
C ARG A 37 12.99 2.68 8.39
N ASP A 38 11.88 1.95 8.18
CA ASP A 38 11.93 0.51 7.97
C ASP A 38 12.74 0.15 6.73
N ALA A 39 12.59 0.91 5.65
CA ALA A 39 13.34 0.69 4.42
C ALA A 39 14.82 1.00 4.59
N ALA A 40 15.15 2.05 5.34
CA ALA A 40 16.53 2.45 5.58
C ALA A 40 17.31 1.36 6.32
N ASP A 41 16.65 0.65 7.25
CA ASP A 41 17.26 -0.46 7.98
C ASP A 41 17.58 -1.67 7.08
N LYS A 42 16.98 -1.72 5.89
CA LYS A 42 17.18 -2.82 4.93
C LYS A 42 18.29 -2.54 3.92
N SER A 43 18.95 -1.40 4.01
CA SER A 43 20.09 -1.00 3.19
C SER A 43 20.03 -1.42 1.71
N SER A 44 20.65 -2.53 1.32
CA SER A 44 20.74 -2.99 -0.07
C SER A 44 19.39 -3.41 -0.66
N SER A 45 18.36 -3.61 0.16
CA SER A 45 17.03 -4.02 -0.30
C SER A 45 15.96 -2.95 -0.05
N ALA A 46 16.37 -1.69 0.17
CA ALA A 46 15.45 -0.59 0.46
C ALA A 46 14.41 -0.41 -0.64
N ALA A 47 14.82 -0.43 -1.91
CA ALA A 47 13.90 -0.27 -3.04
C ALA A 47 12.87 -1.40 -3.10
N ARG A 48 13.30 -2.63 -2.86
CA ARG A 48 12.40 -3.79 -2.82
C ARG A 48 11.39 -3.64 -1.70
N HIS A 49 11.85 -3.20 -0.55
CA HIS A 49 11.00 -2.98 0.63
C HIS A 49 9.93 -1.92 0.36
N LEU A 50 10.32 -0.78 -0.22
CA LEU A 50 9.40 0.28 -0.59
C LEU A 50 8.47 -0.13 -1.74
N ALA A 51 8.97 -0.88 -2.71
CA ALA A 51 8.14 -1.37 -3.82
C ALA A 51 6.99 -2.25 -3.31
N ALA A 52 7.26 -3.12 -2.35
CA ALA A 52 6.22 -3.96 -1.75
C ALA A 52 5.18 -3.11 -1.01
N ARG A 53 5.60 -2.06 -0.33
CA ARG A 53 4.68 -1.15 0.36
C ARG A 53 3.86 -0.32 -0.63
N TRP A 54 4.47 0.09 -1.74
CA TRP A 54 3.74 0.76 -2.82
C TRP A 54 2.66 -0.16 -3.38
N ALA A 55 3.01 -1.42 -3.67
CA ALA A 55 2.05 -2.41 -4.14
C ALA A 55 0.88 -2.57 -3.15
N ALA A 56 1.17 -2.57 -1.85
CA ALA A 56 0.15 -2.66 -0.81
C ALA A 56 -0.82 -1.48 -0.85
N LYS A 57 -0.29 -0.25 -0.97
CA LYS A 57 -1.11 0.95 -1.05
C LYS A 57 -2.03 0.91 -2.27
N GLU A 58 -1.49 0.52 -3.42
CA GLU A 58 -2.26 0.40 -4.65
C GLU A 58 -3.33 -0.71 -4.55
N ALA A 59 -2.99 -1.84 -3.94
CA ALA A 59 -3.95 -2.93 -3.76
C ALA A 59 -5.13 -2.50 -2.88
N VAL A 60 -4.87 -1.76 -1.81
CA VAL A 60 -5.93 -1.23 -0.94
C VAL A 60 -6.82 -0.25 -1.71
N ILE A 61 -6.21 0.65 -2.49
CA ILE A 61 -6.96 1.61 -3.30
C ILE A 61 -7.86 0.88 -4.31
N LYS A 62 -7.33 -0.14 -4.99
CA LYS A 62 -8.11 -0.93 -5.95
C LYS A 62 -9.26 -1.66 -5.27
N ALA A 63 -9.01 -2.24 -4.10
CA ALA A 63 -10.05 -2.94 -3.36
C ALA A 63 -11.18 -1.98 -2.97
N TRP A 64 -10.83 -0.80 -2.48
CA TRP A 64 -11.81 0.22 -2.12
C TRP A 64 -12.56 0.72 -3.33
N SER A 65 -11.85 1.05 -4.41
CA SER A 65 -12.46 1.51 -5.65
C SER A 65 -13.44 0.46 -6.20
N GLY A 66 -13.05 -0.81 -6.19
CA GLY A 66 -13.91 -1.91 -6.63
C GLY A 66 -15.16 -2.07 -5.78
N SER A 67 -15.09 -1.73 -4.49
CA SER A 67 -16.25 -1.78 -3.61
C SER A 67 -17.30 -0.71 -3.94
N ARG A 68 -16.93 0.27 -4.75
CA ARG A 68 -17.77 1.41 -5.11
C ARG A 68 -18.33 1.28 -6.53
N PHE A 69 -18.62 0.07 -6.97
CA PHE A 69 -19.16 -0.17 -8.32
C PHE A 69 -20.36 0.74 -8.59
N SER A 70 -20.37 1.37 -9.75
CA SER A 70 -21.39 2.32 -10.20
C SER A 70 -21.41 3.67 -9.46
N LYS A 71 -20.52 3.88 -8.51
CA LYS A 71 -20.39 5.16 -7.82
C LYS A 71 -19.24 5.95 -8.43
N ARG A 72 -19.31 7.28 -8.31
CA ARG A 72 -18.25 8.14 -8.81
C ARG A 72 -16.91 7.78 -8.14
N PRO A 73 -15.81 7.69 -8.91
CA PRO A 73 -14.51 7.48 -8.31
C PRO A 73 -14.18 8.54 -7.27
N MET A 74 -13.49 8.14 -6.22
CA MET A 74 -13.08 9.05 -5.16
C MET A 74 -11.63 8.73 -4.77
N LEU A 75 -10.73 9.70 -4.99
CA LEU A 75 -9.33 9.57 -4.63
C LEU A 75 -8.93 10.81 -3.84
N PRO A 76 -9.03 10.77 -2.51
CA PRO A 76 -8.58 11.88 -1.68
C PRO A 76 -7.12 12.21 -1.93
N GLU A 77 -6.78 13.49 -1.90
CA GLU A 77 -5.40 13.92 -2.01
C GLU A 77 -4.58 13.31 -0.87
N GLY A 78 -3.38 12.83 -1.21
CA GLY A 78 -2.51 12.21 -0.21
C GLY A 78 -2.91 10.81 0.24
N ILE A 79 -3.80 10.15 -0.49
CA ILE A 79 -4.33 8.84 -0.09
C ILE A 79 -3.24 7.80 0.15
N HIS A 80 -2.18 7.78 -0.64
CA HIS A 80 -1.10 6.80 -0.48
C HIS A 80 -0.40 6.94 0.87
N ARG A 81 -0.17 8.17 1.30
CA ARG A 81 0.46 8.45 2.59
C ARG A 81 -0.45 8.06 3.76
N ASP A 82 -1.75 8.10 3.55
CA ASP A 82 -2.74 7.75 4.56
C ASP A 82 -2.97 6.24 4.68
N ILE A 83 -2.37 5.46 3.80
CA ILE A 83 -2.37 3.99 3.85
C ILE A 83 -0.97 3.56 4.25
N GLU A 84 -0.74 3.44 5.55
CA GLU A 84 0.58 3.06 6.04
C GLU A 84 0.68 1.55 6.24
N VAL A 85 1.76 0.96 5.77
CA VAL A 85 2.05 -0.45 6.03
C VAL A 85 2.99 -0.53 7.22
N ILE A 86 2.54 -1.21 8.26
CA ILE A 86 3.35 -1.50 9.45
C ILE A 86 3.58 -3.00 9.52
N THR A 87 4.64 -3.42 10.20
CA THR A 87 4.95 -4.83 10.37
C THR A 87 5.15 -5.13 11.85
N ASP A 88 4.85 -6.38 12.25
CA ASP A 88 5.20 -6.83 13.59
C ASP A 88 6.68 -7.27 13.62
N MET A 89 7.13 -7.76 14.76
CA MET A 89 8.53 -8.17 14.93
C MET A 89 8.90 -9.39 14.06
N TRP A 90 7.93 -10.10 13.52
CA TRP A 90 8.15 -11.23 12.61
C TRP A 90 7.98 -10.83 11.14
N GLY A 91 7.79 -9.54 10.86
CA GLY A 91 7.65 -9.05 9.49
C GLY A 91 6.27 -9.20 8.87
N ARG A 92 5.25 -9.57 9.65
CA ARG A 92 3.90 -9.70 9.10
C ARG A 92 3.28 -8.32 8.93
N PRO A 93 2.71 -8.04 7.73
CA PRO A 93 2.22 -6.70 7.43
C PRO A 93 0.81 -6.46 7.93
N LYS A 94 0.51 -5.19 8.21
CA LYS A 94 -0.80 -4.71 8.55
C LYS A 94 -0.96 -3.29 8.01
N VAL A 95 -2.18 -2.91 7.65
CA VAL A 95 -2.47 -1.55 7.20
C VAL A 95 -2.96 -0.72 8.38
N ARG A 96 -2.42 0.49 8.50
CA ARG A 96 -2.93 1.51 9.42
C ARG A 96 -3.38 2.69 8.57
N LEU A 97 -4.65 3.06 8.72
CA LEU A 97 -5.25 4.15 7.96
C LEU A 97 -5.30 5.43 8.76
N THR A 98 -5.11 6.55 8.06
CA THR A 98 -5.30 7.91 8.60
C THR A 98 -6.09 8.72 7.59
N GLY A 99 -6.47 9.94 7.97
CA GLY A 99 -7.11 10.87 7.06
C GLY A 99 -8.49 10.43 6.57
N ALA A 100 -8.85 10.90 5.39
CA ALA A 100 -10.19 10.65 4.83
C ALA A 100 -10.46 9.17 4.60
N ILE A 101 -9.46 8.39 4.15
CA ILE A 101 -9.67 6.97 3.90
C ILE A 101 -9.96 6.20 5.18
N ALA A 102 -9.38 6.62 6.31
CA ALA A 102 -9.68 5.99 7.60
C ALA A 102 -11.17 6.15 7.94
N GLU A 103 -11.75 7.31 7.65
CA GLU A 103 -13.16 7.54 7.88
C GLU A 103 -14.04 6.74 6.93
N HIS A 104 -13.68 6.68 5.65
CA HIS A 104 -14.42 5.90 4.65
C HIS A 104 -14.43 4.41 4.95
N LEU A 105 -13.36 3.88 5.51
CA LEU A 105 -13.19 2.44 5.77
C LEU A 105 -13.25 2.09 7.26
N LYS A 106 -13.88 2.93 8.08
CA LYS A 106 -13.92 2.73 9.53
C LYS A 106 -14.60 1.42 9.96
N ASP A 107 -15.53 0.92 9.15
CA ASP A 107 -16.27 -0.31 9.44
C ASP A 107 -15.74 -1.51 8.64
N VAL A 108 -14.53 -1.41 8.13
CA VAL A 108 -13.91 -2.41 7.28
C VAL A 108 -12.63 -2.93 7.93
N THR A 109 -12.46 -4.24 7.87
CA THR A 109 -11.18 -4.88 8.20
C THR A 109 -10.42 -5.11 6.90
N ILE A 110 -9.14 -4.72 6.89
CA ILE A 110 -8.28 -4.90 5.71
C ILE A 110 -7.34 -6.06 6.00
N HIS A 111 -7.41 -7.08 5.14
CA HIS A 111 -6.47 -8.19 5.16
C HIS A 111 -5.45 -7.96 4.06
N LEU A 112 -4.17 -8.03 4.39
CA LEU A 112 -3.09 -7.70 3.48
C LEU A 112 -2.07 -8.83 3.43
N SER A 113 -1.64 -9.18 2.22
CA SER A 113 -0.52 -10.09 2.02
C SER A 113 0.43 -9.48 1.00
N LEU A 114 1.72 -9.57 1.28
CA LEU A 114 2.79 -9.06 0.43
C LEU A 114 3.71 -10.20 0.05
N THR A 115 4.27 -10.12 -1.16
CA THR A 115 5.32 -11.03 -1.56
C THR A 115 6.23 -10.34 -2.55
N HIS A 116 7.44 -10.85 -2.69
CA HIS A 116 8.33 -10.45 -3.77
C HIS A 116 9.13 -11.65 -4.21
N GLU A 117 9.38 -11.72 -5.50
CA GLU A 117 10.21 -12.76 -6.08
C GLU A 117 10.87 -12.21 -7.32
N ALA A 118 12.17 -12.48 -7.50
CA ALA A 118 12.96 -11.91 -8.57
C ALA A 118 12.81 -10.38 -8.58
N ASP A 119 12.37 -9.82 -9.70
CA ASP A 119 12.23 -8.37 -9.88
C ASP A 119 10.83 -7.84 -9.65
N ILE A 120 9.96 -8.65 -9.06
CA ILE A 120 8.55 -8.29 -8.87
C ILE A 120 8.19 -8.27 -7.39
N ALA A 121 7.48 -7.21 -6.99
CA ALA A 121 6.78 -7.16 -5.71
C ALA A 121 5.28 -7.24 -6.00
N ALA A 122 4.54 -7.88 -5.12
CA ALA A 122 3.10 -8.05 -5.28
C ALA A 122 2.38 -7.88 -3.95
N ALA A 123 1.15 -7.42 -4.02
CA ALA A 123 0.30 -7.30 -2.84
C ALA A 123 -1.14 -7.68 -3.20
N VAL A 124 -1.82 -8.27 -2.23
CA VAL A 124 -3.27 -8.47 -2.30
C VAL A 124 -3.90 -7.87 -1.06
N ALA A 125 -4.99 -7.16 -1.24
CA ALA A 125 -5.78 -6.59 -0.16
C ALA A 125 -7.22 -7.07 -0.29
N ILE A 126 -7.79 -7.50 0.83
CA ILE A 126 -9.18 -7.93 0.90
C ILE A 126 -9.86 -7.09 1.96
N LEU A 127 -10.95 -6.43 1.58
CA LEU A 127 -11.74 -5.61 2.48
C LEU A 127 -12.97 -6.41 2.91
N GLU A 128 -13.13 -6.53 4.22
CA GLU A 128 -14.23 -7.28 4.82
C GLU A 128 -15.00 -6.36 5.75
N GLU A 129 -16.32 -6.34 5.59
CA GLU A 129 -17.22 -5.64 6.50
C GLU A 129 -17.13 -6.23 7.90
N ARG A 130 -17.06 -5.35 8.90
CA ARG A 130 -17.12 -5.78 10.30
C ARG A 130 -18.53 -6.07 10.78
#